data_15038b9255b42af0462d98562e844a2c
#
_entry.id   15038b9255b42af0462d98562e844a2c
#
_cell.length_a   1.000
_cell.length_b   1.000
_cell.length_c   1.000
_cell.angle_alpha   90.00
_cell.angle_beta   90.00
_cell.angle_gamma   90.00
#
_symmetry.space_group_name_H-M   'P 1'
#
loop_
_entity.id
_entity.type
_entity.pdbx_description
1 polymer ?
#
loop_
_entity_poly.entity_id
_entity_poly.type
_entity_poly.pdbx_seq_one_letter_code
_entity_poly.pdbx_strand_id
1 'polypeptide(L)'
;MGGTGLDRRLGVVVCDHCGAIFDLTRREDRSEAPKRAQESGDKPRPDRAPVALPKHFQVQRISDRRLVVRWRWFQPSAILLLIFAIAWNSFLVGWYQTAMVGPNTDWGAILFPIGHVAAGVVITYSALSKLLNHTVLTCVRGASGKGVMKVRHGPMPWFPQPTIPTQDLEQLYVERKVSHRKNSTTVTWNVLAVTRDHSGLPLIKGLDTLQEALWLEQEIEEVLDIRDRPVAGEYRGEGVHQV
;
A
#
# COMPACT_ATOMS: atom_id res chain seq x y z
N MET A 1 -2.58 -42.00 11.17
CA MET A 1 -3.35 -41.63 9.99
C MET A 1 -4.55 -40.83 10.49
N GLY A 2 -4.43 -39.50 10.59
CA GLY A 2 -5.47 -38.60 11.11
C GLY A 2 -6.36 -38.17 9.94
N GLY A 3 -7.66 -38.44 10.05
CA GLY A 3 -8.64 -38.03 9.06
C GLY A 3 -9.03 -36.60 9.26
N THR A 4 -8.97 -35.78 8.23
CA THR A 4 -9.58 -34.44 8.21
C THR A 4 -11.09 -34.61 8.16
N GLY A 5 -11.80 -34.13 9.19
CA GLY A 5 -13.26 -34.12 9.24
C GLY A 5 -13.85 -33.15 8.20
N LEU A 6 -14.21 -33.69 7.05
CA LEU A 6 -14.90 -32.93 5.99
C LEU A 6 -16.42 -33.05 6.19
N ASP A 7 -17.07 -32.01 6.67
CA ASP A 7 -18.55 -31.98 6.69
C ASP A 7 -19.06 -31.38 5.35
N ARG A 8 -19.41 -32.28 4.42
CA ARG A 8 -19.90 -31.92 3.08
C ARG A 8 -21.26 -31.21 3.09
N ARG A 9 -22.04 -31.30 4.18
CA ARG A 9 -23.36 -30.65 4.25
C ARG A 9 -23.25 -29.17 4.59
N LEU A 10 -22.21 -28.81 5.36
CA LEU A 10 -22.00 -27.43 5.78
C LEU A 10 -20.93 -26.71 4.94
N GLY A 11 -20.24 -27.42 4.03
CA GLY A 11 -19.17 -26.83 3.22
C GLY A 11 -17.97 -26.35 4.02
N VAL A 12 -17.74 -26.91 5.20
CA VAL A 12 -16.66 -26.53 6.09
C VAL A 12 -15.69 -27.67 6.35
N VAL A 13 -14.40 -27.36 6.51
CA VAL A 13 -13.35 -28.26 6.95
C VAL A 13 -12.86 -27.82 8.32
N VAL A 14 -12.87 -28.72 9.27
CA VAL A 14 -12.30 -28.49 10.59
C VAL A 14 -10.92 -29.14 10.66
N CYS A 15 -9.92 -28.38 11.06
CA CYS A 15 -8.57 -28.90 11.30
C CYS A 15 -8.51 -29.64 12.62
N ASP A 16 -8.29 -30.97 12.61
CA ASP A 16 -8.24 -31.80 13.82
C ASP A 16 -7.05 -31.44 14.74
N HIS A 17 -6.06 -30.69 14.23
CA HIS A 17 -4.88 -30.32 15.02
C HIS A 17 -5.07 -29.02 15.81
N CYS A 18 -5.76 -28.01 15.24
CA CYS A 18 -5.90 -26.70 15.88
C CYS A 18 -7.35 -26.24 16.05
N GLY A 19 -8.35 -27.03 15.61
CA GLY A 19 -9.76 -26.69 15.67
C GLY A 19 -10.20 -25.55 14.73
N ALA A 20 -9.33 -25.07 13.83
CA ALA A 20 -9.69 -24.01 12.90
C ALA A 20 -10.71 -24.50 11.89
N ILE A 21 -11.75 -23.70 11.67
CA ILE A 21 -12.81 -23.97 10.70
C ILE A 21 -12.54 -23.20 9.40
N PHE A 22 -12.45 -23.92 8.30
CA PHE A 22 -12.28 -23.35 6.96
C PHE A 22 -13.57 -23.50 6.17
N ASP A 23 -14.13 -22.38 5.74
CA ASP A 23 -15.32 -22.33 4.91
C ASP A 23 -14.92 -22.53 3.43
N LEU A 24 -15.31 -23.65 2.83
CA LEU A 24 -15.03 -23.99 1.46
C LEU A 24 -15.97 -23.28 0.47
N THR A 25 -17.17 -22.87 0.91
CA THR A 25 -18.15 -22.18 0.04
C THR A 25 -17.63 -20.82 -0.36
N ARG A 26 -16.86 -20.16 0.51
CA ARG A 26 -16.24 -18.87 0.24
C ARG A 26 -15.14 -18.92 -0.82
N ARG A 27 -14.61 -20.09 -1.16
CA ARG A 27 -13.64 -20.29 -2.22
C ARG A 27 -14.28 -20.38 -3.61
N GLU A 28 -15.49 -20.93 -3.69
CA GLU A 28 -16.27 -20.99 -4.93
C GLU A 28 -16.76 -19.59 -5.33
N ASP A 29 -17.26 -18.79 -4.39
CA ASP A 29 -17.62 -17.39 -4.62
C ASP A 29 -16.42 -16.54 -5.10
N ARG A 30 -15.20 -16.85 -4.65
CA ARG A 30 -14.00 -16.14 -5.06
C ARG A 30 -13.51 -16.52 -6.46
N SER A 31 -13.79 -17.74 -6.92
CA SER A 31 -13.48 -18.18 -8.28
C SER A 31 -14.53 -17.72 -9.30
N GLU A 32 -15.77 -17.49 -8.87
CA GLU A 32 -16.83 -16.94 -9.74
C GLU A 32 -16.84 -15.40 -9.77
N ALA A 33 -16.34 -14.71 -8.74
CA ALA A 33 -16.25 -13.27 -8.69
C ALA A 33 -15.53 -12.66 -9.92
N PRO A 34 -14.40 -13.20 -10.44
CA PRO A 34 -13.77 -12.69 -11.65
C PRO A 34 -14.63 -12.85 -12.90
N LYS A 35 -15.42 -13.95 -13.01
CA LYS A 35 -16.27 -14.19 -14.18
C LYS A 35 -17.48 -13.25 -14.22
N ARG A 36 -18.13 -13.00 -13.08
CA ARG A 36 -19.25 -12.04 -13.00
C ARG A 36 -18.81 -10.59 -13.20
N ALA A 37 -17.60 -10.24 -12.76
CA ALA A 37 -17.02 -8.92 -13.00
C ALA A 37 -16.69 -8.70 -14.48
N GLN A 38 -16.26 -9.74 -15.21
CA GLN A 38 -16.05 -9.68 -16.65
C GLN A 38 -17.36 -9.50 -17.45
N GLU A 39 -18.45 -10.11 -17.03
CA GLU A 39 -19.74 -9.99 -17.70
C GLU A 39 -20.46 -8.65 -17.45
N SER A 40 -20.19 -7.99 -16.32
CA SER A 40 -20.72 -6.65 -16.04
C SER A 40 -19.83 -5.50 -16.56
N GLY A 41 -18.67 -5.81 -17.12
CA GLY A 41 -17.58 -4.88 -17.38
C GLY A 41 -17.71 -3.99 -18.62
N ASP A 42 -18.79 -4.07 -19.38
CA ASP A 42 -18.89 -3.30 -20.64
C ASP A 42 -19.80 -2.06 -20.57
N LYS A 43 -20.40 -1.78 -19.42
CA LYS A 43 -21.15 -0.54 -19.21
C LYS A 43 -20.26 0.51 -18.56
N PRO A 44 -19.97 1.64 -19.26
CA PRO A 44 -19.30 2.76 -18.63
C PRO A 44 -20.11 3.23 -17.42
N ARG A 45 -19.45 3.57 -16.33
CA ARG A 45 -20.13 4.15 -15.18
C ARG A 45 -20.72 5.51 -15.54
N PRO A 46 -21.89 5.85 -14.97
CA PRO A 46 -22.34 7.24 -15.00
C PRO A 46 -21.27 8.12 -14.35
N ASP A 47 -21.13 9.36 -14.87
CA ASP A 47 -20.12 10.32 -14.40
C ASP A 47 -20.05 10.34 -12.89
N ARG A 48 -18.90 9.99 -12.35
CA ARG A 48 -18.62 10.08 -10.91
C ARG A 48 -18.56 11.55 -10.54
N ALA A 49 -19.10 11.91 -9.38
CA ALA A 49 -18.93 13.25 -8.85
C ALA A 49 -17.43 13.57 -8.71
N PRO A 50 -16.98 14.75 -9.14
CA PRO A 50 -15.58 15.14 -9.02
C PRO A 50 -15.17 15.19 -7.54
N VAL A 51 -14.05 14.59 -7.23
CA VAL A 51 -13.49 14.58 -5.87
C VAL A 51 -12.63 15.83 -5.69
N ALA A 52 -12.81 16.52 -4.57
CA ALA A 52 -12.03 17.72 -4.28
C ALA A 52 -10.55 17.38 -4.04
N LEU A 53 -9.65 18.24 -4.53
CA LEU A 53 -8.21 18.10 -4.34
C LEU A 53 -7.84 18.02 -2.85
N PRO A 54 -7.11 16.98 -2.41
CA PRO A 54 -6.62 16.88 -1.04
C PRO A 54 -5.63 18.01 -0.70
N LYS A 55 -5.78 18.63 0.48
CA LYS A 55 -5.04 19.85 0.86
C LYS A 55 -3.52 19.73 0.86
N HIS A 56 -2.98 18.53 1.09
CA HIS A 56 -1.54 18.30 1.16
C HIS A 56 -0.93 17.84 -0.17
N PHE A 57 -1.74 17.67 -1.23
CA PHE A 57 -1.27 17.36 -2.56
C PHE A 57 -0.85 18.63 -3.29
N GLN A 58 0.34 18.61 -3.83
CA GLN A 58 0.84 19.64 -4.74
C GLN A 58 0.72 19.09 -6.14
N VAL A 59 -0.12 19.71 -6.94
CA VAL A 59 -0.44 19.26 -8.29
C VAL A 59 0.17 20.22 -9.30
N GLN A 60 0.86 19.68 -10.28
CA GLN A 60 1.42 20.39 -11.41
C GLN A 60 0.89 19.76 -12.70
N ARG A 61 -0.17 20.34 -13.27
CA ARG A 61 -0.68 19.95 -14.59
C ARG A 61 0.07 20.81 -15.63
N ILE A 62 1.06 20.22 -16.30
CA ILE A 62 1.90 20.92 -17.27
C ILE A 62 1.20 21.00 -18.62
N SER A 63 0.35 20.01 -18.91
CA SER A 63 -0.54 19.95 -20.08
C SER A 63 -1.62 18.90 -19.81
N ASP A 64 -2.63 18.82 -20.69
CA ASP A 64 -3.68 17.80 -20.63
C ASP A 64 -3.13 16.36 -20.74
N ARG A 65 -1.85 16.22 -21.07
CA ARG A 65 -1.15 14.94 -21.21
C ARG A 65 -0.08 14.69 -20.16
N ARG A 66 0.13 15.62 -19.24
CA ARG A 66 1.18 15.50 -18.23
C ARG A 66 0.75 16.02 -16.87
N LEU A 67 0.67 15.11 -15.93
CA LEU A 67 0.34 15.33 -14.53
C LEU A 67 1.53 14.97 -13.64
N VAL A 68 1.86 15.84 -12.72
CA VAL A 68 2.80 15.57 -11.63
C VAL A 68 2.11 15.87 -10.32
N VAL A 69 2.01 14.89 -9.45
CA VAL A 69 1.43 15.03 -8.11
C VAL A 69 2.51 14.72 -7.09
N ARG A 70 2.66 15.61 -6.12
CA ARG A 70 3.64 15.46 -5.05
C ARG A 70 2.98 15.63 -3.71
N TRP A 71 3.30 14.74 -2.75
CA TRP A 71 2.87 14.86 -1.35
C TRP A 71 3.94 14.35 -0.39
N ARG A 72 3.94 14.88 0.83
CA ARG A 72 4.90 14.53 1.87
C ARG A 72 4.33 13.47 2.80
N TRP A 73 5.21 12.62 3.33
CA TRP A 73 4.85 11.56 4.29
C TRP A 73 4.80 12.04 5.74
N PHE A 74 5.01 13.31 5.98
CA PHE A 74 5.20 13.86 7.31
C PHE A 74 4.12 13.37 8.29
N GLN A 75 4.58 12.62 9.31
CA GLN A 75 3.78 12.15 10.43
C GLN A 75 4.36 12.72 11.72
N PRO A 76 3.63 13.51 12.53
CA PRO A 76 4.14 14.09 13.79
C PRO A 76 4.65 13.04 14.78
N SER A 77 4.04 11.84 14.82
CA SER A 77 4.48 10.72 15.65
C SER A 77 5.90 10.23 15.32
N ALA A 78 6.41 10.51 14.12
CA ALA A 78 7.77 10.17 13.74
C ALA A 78 8.83 11.00 14.49
N ILE A 79 8.46 12.16 15.02
CA ILE A 79 9.34 12.97 15.89
C ILE A 79 9.63 12.20 17.18
N LEU A 80 8.60 11.63 17.81
CA LEU A 80 8.79 10.81 19.02
C LEU A 80 9.64 9.57 18.71
N LEU A 81 9.41 8.95 17.54
CA LEU A 81 10.21 7.82 17.09
C LEU A 81 11.69 8.20 16.88
N LEU A 82 11.95 9.42 16.38
CA LEU A 82 13.31 9.92 16.19
C LEU A 82 14.00 10.19 17.54
N ILE A 83 13.28 10.79 18.51
CA ILE A 83 13.81 11.00 19.88
C ILE A 83 14.18 9.65 20.51
N PHE A 84 13.29 8.67 20.40
CA PHE A 84 13.55 7.32 20.85
C PHE A 84 14.78 6.71 20.15
N ALA A 85 14.88 6.86 18.82
CA ALA A 85 16.02 6.37 18.05
C ALA A 85 17.36 6.99 18.51
N ILE A 86 17.37 8.30 18.81
CA ILE A 86 18.56 8.99 19.33
C ILE A 86 18.94 8.40 20.70
N ALA A 87 18.01 8.30 21.63
CA ALA A 87 18.25 7.74 22.95
C ALA A 87 18.77 6.30 22.88
N TRP A 88 18.12 5.46 22.04
CA TRP A 88 18.49 4.07 21.83
C TRP A 88 19.91 3.93 21.26
N ASN A 89 20.23 4.67 20.23
CA ASN A 89 21.58 4.61 19.64
C ASN A 89 22.64 5.18 20.57
N SER A 90 22.33 6.23 21.33
CA SER A 90 23.26 6.77 22.35
C SER A 90 23.57 5.75 23.45
N PHE A 91 22.54 5.00 23.89
CA PHE A 91 22.72 3.88 24.81
C PHE A 91 23.66 2.82 24.23
N LEU A 92 23.47 2.43 22.98
CA LEU A 92 24.32 1.44 22.31
C LEU A 92 25.76 1.92 22.16
N VAL A 93 25.97 3.20 21.83
CA VAL A 93 27.33 3.80 21.79
C VAL A 93 28.00 3.72 23.16
N GLY A 94 27.29 4.10 24.24
CA GLY A 94 27.79 3.98 25.59
C GLY A 94 28.14 2.54 25.99
N TRP A 95 27.26 1.59 25.61
CA TRP A 95 27.50 0.16 25.82
C TRP A 95 28.83 -0.30 25.19
N TYR A 96 28.99 -0.01 23.89
CA TYR A 96 30.19 -0.41 23.17
C TYR A 96 31.46 0.27 23.70
N GLN A 97 31.37 1.54 24.13
CA GLN A 97 32.51 2.22 24.78
C GLN A 97 32.94 1.48 26.02
N THR A 98 32.02 1.04 26.88
CA THR A 98 32.36 0.29 28.09
C THR A 98 32.84 -1.13 27.79
N ALA A 99 32.27 -1.82 26.82
CA ALA A 99 32.64 -3.17 26.41
C ALA A 99 34.02 -3.26 25.75
N MET A 100 34.51 -2.17 25.13
CA MET A 100 35.80 -2.14 24.43
C MET A 100 36.96 -1.59 25.28
N VAL A 101 36.72 -0.97 26.44
CA VAL A 101 37.73 -0.28 27.26
C VAL A 101 38.27 -1.21 28.39
N GLY A 102 38.28 -2.50 28.25
CA GLY A 102 38.85 -3.41 29.25
C GLY A 102 40.16 -4.05 28.78
N PRO A 103 41.03 -4.49 29.72
CA PRO A 103 42.23 -5.25 29.34
C PRO A 103 41.89 -6.62 28.73
N ASN A 104 40.68 -7.12 28.92
CA ASN A 104 40.15 -8.34 28.34
C ASN A 104 38.91 -8.01 27.53
N THR A 105 38.98 -8.14 26.22
CA THR A 105 37.83 -7.93 25.33
C THR A 105 36.81 -9.04 25.55
N ASP A 106 35.60 -8.69 26.06
CA ASP A 106 34.49 -9.60 26.20
C ASP A 106 33.72 -9.68 24.88
N TRP A 107 34.02 -10.69 24.09
CA TRP A 107 33.32 -10.96 22.80
C TRP A 107 31.83 -11.17 22.98
N GLY A 108 31.35 -11.70 24.10
CA GLY A 108 29.94 -11.85 24.41
C GLY A 108 29.25 -10.48 24.52
N ALA A 109 29.89 -9.53 25.25
CA ALA A 109 29.36 -8.17 25.36
C ALA A 109 29.37 -7.39 24.03
N ILE A 110 30.25 -7.73 23.09
CA ILE A 110 30.32 -7.10 21.76
C ILE A 110 29.25 -7.73 20.81
N LEU A 111 29.12 -9.03 20.83
CA LEU A 111 28.23 -9.73 19.88
C LEU A 111 26.76 -9.65 20.30
N PHE A 112 26.47 -9.66 21.60
CA PHE A 112 25.10 -9.62 22.13
C PHE A 112 24.25 -8.46 21.58
N PRO A 113 24.76 -7.21 21.47
CA PRO A 113 23.94 -6.10 21.02
C PRO A 113 23.79 -5.97 19.50
N ILE A 114 24.33 -6.86 18.67
CA ILE A 114 24.24 -6.75 17.20
C ILE A 114 22.77 -6.64 16.74
N GLY A 115 21.88 -7.45 17.32
CA GLY A 115 20.45 -7.37 17.05
C GLY A 115 19.84 -6.01 17.42
N HIS A 116 20.31 -5.42 18.51
CA HIS A 116 19.88 -4.10 18.98
C HIS A 116 20.41 -2.96 18.09
N VAL A 117 21.62 -3.10 17.54
CA VAL A 117 22.16 -2.19 16.53
C VAL A 117 21.32 -2.24 15.26
N ALA A 118 21.03 -3.43 14.77
CA ALA A 118 20.16 -3.60 13.60
C ALA A 118 18.78 -2.96 13.84
N ALA A 119 18.18 -3.17 15.01
CA ALA A 119 16.91 -2.52 15.40
C ALA A 119 17.06 -0.99 15.43
N GLY A 120 18.14 -0.47 16.00
CA GLY A 120 18.44 0.98 16.03
C GLY A 120 18.53 1.60 14.64
N VAL A 121 19.19 0.92 13.71
CA VAL A 121 19.29 1.36 12.31
C VAL A 121 17.90 1.38 11.65
N VAL A 122 17.10 0.31 11.81
CA VAL A 122 15.74 0.22 11.22
C VAL A 122 14.81 1.29 11.78
N ILE A 123 14.85 1.53 13.10
CA ILE A 123 14.04 2.55 13.76
C ILE A 123 14.42 3.94 13.27
N THR A 124 15.73 4.25 13.23
CA THR A 124 16.25 5.54 12.74
C THR A 124 15.86 5.77 11.30
N TYR A 125 16.07 4.77 10.44
CA TYR A 125 15.69 4.84 9.02
C TYR A 125 14.19 5.08 8.84
N SER A 126 13.36 4.37 9.62
CA SER A 126 11.91 4.52 9.58
C SER A 126 11.45 5.91 10.04
N ALA A 127 12.06 6.46 11.10
CA ALA A 127 11.76 7.80 11.57
C ALA A 127 12.11 8.86 10.52
N LEU A 128 13.33 8.79 9.99
CA LEU A 128 13.80 9.73 8.95
C LEU A 128 12.97 9.64 7.68
N SER A 129 12.61 8.41 7.24
CA SER A 129 11.77 8.23 6.07
C SER A 129 10.41 8.89 6.24
N LYS A 130 9.77 8.75 7.40
CA LYS A 130 8.46 9.37 7.69
C LYS A 130 8.51 10.90 7.82
N LEU A 131 9.66 11.47 8.16
CA LEU A 131 9.83 12.91 8.29
C LEU A 131 10.26 13.59 6.99
N LEU A 132 11.12 12.95 6.21
CA LEU A 132 11.78 13.56 5.06
C LEU A 132 11.19 13.15 3.72
N ASN A 133 10.65 11.94 3.61
CA ASN A 133 10.18 11.43 2.33
C ASN A 133 8.94 12.17 1.81
N HIS A 134 8.90 12.17 0.51
CA HIS A 134 7.74 12.56 -0.28
C HIS A 134 7.56 11.55 -1.42
N THR A 135 6.35 11.45 -1.91
CA THR A 135 6.04 10.71 -3.12
C THR A 135 5.84 11.67 -4.27
N VAL A 136 6.37 11.32 -5.42
CA VAL A 136 6.13 12.01 -6.69
C VAL A 136 5.54 11.01 -7.66
N LEU A 137 4.29 11.22 -8.02
CA LEU A 137 3.63 10.53 -9.12
C LEU A 137 3.80 11.38 -10.38
N THR A 138 4.32 10.79 -11.43
CA THR A 138 4.41 11.41 -12.76
C THR A 138 3.64 10.57 -13.75
N CYS A 139 2.66 11.16 -14.40
CA CYS A 139 1.87 10.54 -15.45
C CYS A 139 2.07 11.33 -16.74
N VAL A 140 2.47 10.65 -17.79
CA VAL A 140 2.69 11.26 -19.12
C VAL A 140 2.02 10.39 -20.17
N ARG A 141 1.10 11.00 -20.93
CA ARG A 141 0.47 10.42 -22.12
C ARG A 141 1.16 10.94 -23.36
N GLY A 142 1.84 10.07 -24.09
CA GLY A 142 2.48 10.44 -25.36
C GLY A 142 1.49 10.64 -26.50
N ALA A 143 1.90 11.32 -27.58
CA ALA A 143 1.05 11.63 -28.72
C ALA A 143 0.51 10.38 -29.45
N SER A 144 1.26 9.27 -29.42
CA SER A 144 0.89 7.97 -30.02
C SER A 144 0.22 7.00 -29.03
N GLY A 145 -0.27 7.48 -27.88
CA GLY A 145 -0.78 6.62 -26.79
C GLY A 145 0.32 5.92 -25.97
N LYS A 146 1.57 5.99 -26.40
CA LYS A 146 2.71 5.48 -25.65
C LYS A 146 3.13 6.53 -24.62
N GLY A 147 3.05 6.20 -23.35
CA GLY A 147 3.42 7.08 -22.25
C GLY A 147 3.97 6.27 -21.08
N VAL A 148 4.20 6.94 -19.98
CA VAL A 148 4.72 6.31 -18.78
C VAL A 148 4.06 6.90 -17.54
N MET A 149 3.69 6.03 -16.63
CA MET A 149 3.30 6.36 -15.27
C MET A 149 4.38 5.88 -14.31
N LYS A 150 4.86 6.77 -13.46
CA LYS A 150 5.99 6.51 -12.57
C LYS A 150 5.73 7.05 -11.19
N VAL A 151 5.96 6.22 -10.19
CA VAL A 151 5.93 6.61 -8.77
C VAL A 151 7.35 6.58 -8.23
N ARG A 152 7.76 7.67 -7.58
CA ARG A 152 9.05 7.78 -6.90
C ARG A 152 8.88 8.23 -5.46
N HIS A 153 9.67 7.67 -4.58
CA HIS A 153 9.76 8.04 -3.19
C HIS A 153 11.18 8.55 -2.91
N GLY A 154 11.30 9.62 -2.15
CA GLY A 154 12.59 10.20 -1.80
C GLY A 154 12.49 11.31 -0.75
N PRO A 155 13.62 11.81 -0.21
CA PRO A 155 15.00 11.50 -0.57
C PRO A 155 15.54 10.16 -0.07
N MET A 156 14.93 9.57 0.99
CA MET A 156 15.34 8.26 1.50
C MET A 156 14.83 7.15 0.57
N PRO A 157 15.68 6.19 0.15
CA PRO A 157 15.25 5.08 -0.71
C PRO A 157 14.07 4.32 -0.11
N TRP A 158 13.03 4.09 -0.90
CA TRP A 158 11.85 3.34 -0.49
C TRP A 158 11.28 2.55 -1.65
N PHE A 159 10.88 1.32 -1.41
CA PHE A 159 10.36 0.42 -2.44
C PHE A 159 8.95 -0.07 -2.08
N PRO A 160 8.12 -0.41 -3.09
CA PRO A 160 8.38 -0.38 -4.53
C PRO A 160 8.27 1.03 -5.15
N GLN A 161 8.96 1.23 -6.29
CA GLN A 161 8.84 2.42 -7.13
C GLN A 161 8.36 1.99 -8.52
N PRO A 162 7.06 1.74 -8.71
CA PRO A 162 6.55 1.21 -9.97
C PRO A 162 6.75 2.19 -11.13
N THR A 163 7.05 1.64 -12.28
CA THR A 163 7.06 2.34 -13.56
C THR A 163 6.27 1.48 -14.52
N ILE A 164 5.15 2.01 -15.02
CA ILE A 164 4.19 1.29 -15.85
C ILE A 164 4.07 2.03 -17.19
N PRO A 165 4.32 1.38 -18.33
CA PRO A 165 3.97 1.93 -19.63
C PRO A 165 2.45 2.14 -19.69
N THR A 166 2.00 3.31 -20.14
CA THR A 166 0.56 3.63 -20.15
C THR A 166 -0.22 2.75 -21.13
N GLN A 167 0.45 2.20 -22.13
CA GLN A 167 -0.15 1.26 -23.08
C GLN A 167 -0.52 -0.10 -22.46
N ASP A 168 0.11 -0.47 -21.34
CA ASP A 168 -0.15 -1.72 -20.63
C ASP A 168 -1.23 -1.55 -19.55
N LEU A 169 -1.66 -0.32 -19.31
CA LEU A 169 -2.65 0.03 -18.30
C LEU A 169 -4.05 -0.02 -18.92
N GLU A 170 -4.94 -0.80 -18.35
CA GLU A 170 -6.35 -0.90 -18.77
C GLU A 170 -7.28 -0.11 -17.86
N GLN A 171 -7.03 -0.16 -16.55
CA GLN A 171 -7.92 0.42 -15.56
C GLN A 171 -7.16 0.76 -14.27
N LEU A 172 -7.70 1.71 -13.52
CA LEU A 172 -7.32 1.96 -12.12
C LEU A 172 -8.50 1.63 -11.21
N TYR A 173 -8.22 1.31 -9.97
CA TYR A 173 -9.26 1.14 -8.97
C TYR A 173 -8.71 1.36 -7.55
N VAL A 174 -9.62 1.76 -6.66
CA VAL A 174 -9.32 1.95 -5.24
C VAL A 174 -9.68 0.70 -4.45
N GLU A 175 -8.74 0.23 -3.64
CA GLU A 175 -8.93 -0.88 -2.72
C GLU A 175 -8.89 -0.38 -1.27
N ARG A 176 -9.83 -0.83 -0.45
CA ARG A 176 -9.81 -0.63 1.00
C ARG A 176 -9.01 -1.74 1.66
N LYS A 177 -7.95 -1.39 2.36
CA LYS A 177 -7.14 -2.32 3.14
C LYS A 177 -7.35 -2.14 4.64
N VAL A 178 -7.88 -3.16 5.30
CA VAL A 178 -8.05 -3.18 6.76
C VAL A 178 -6.93 -4.02 7.36
N SER A 179 -6.16 -3.42 8.27
CA SER A 179 -5.11 -4.11 9.01
C SER A 179 -5.49 -4.18 10.48
N HIS A 180 -5.70 -5.40 10.97
CA HIS A 180 -6.00 -5.66 12.37
C HIS A 180 -4.70 -5.95 13.12
N ARG A 181 -4.42 -5.16 14.15
CA ARG A 181 -3.38 -5.44 15.15
C ARG A 181 -4.05 -5.67 16.49
N LYS A 182 -3.32 -6.27 17.44
CA LYS A 182 -3.86 -6.70 18.76
C LYS A 182 -4.69 -5.61 19.47
N ASN A 183 -4.37 -4.33 19.31
CA ASN A 183 -5.03 -3.22 20.00
C ASN A 183 -5.49 -2.09 19.05
N SER A 184 -5.44 -2.27 17.74
CA SER A 184 -5.84 -1.23 16.78
C SER A 184 -6.26 -1.81 15.44
N THR A 185 -7.28 -1.21 14.86
CA THR A 185 -7.66 -1.46 13.47
C THR A 185 -7.32 -0.22 12.67
N THR A 186 -6.48 -0.38 11.65
CA THR A 186 -6.10 0.70 10.74
C THR A 186 -6.69 0.43 9.37
N VAL A 187 -7.38 1.43 8.83
CA VAL A 187 -7.90 1.40 7.46
C VAL A 187 -6.98 2.27 6.62
N THR A 188 -6.48 1.73 5.52
CA THR A 188 -5.69 2.45 4.50
C THR A 188 -6.27 2.19 3.14
N TRP A 189 -5.96 3.07 2.20
CA TRP A 189 -6.46 3.01 0.85
C TRP A 189 -5.31 2.83 -0.12
N ASN A 190 -5.51 1.97 -1.10
CA ASN A 190 -4.52 1.70 -2.14
C ASN A 190 -5.11 2.05 -3.49
N VAL A 191 -4.30 2.61 -4.38
CA VAL A 191 -4.64 2.72 -5.81
C VAL A 191 -3.90 1.61 -6.53
N LEU A 192 -4.65 0.78 -7.24
CA LEU A 192 -4.12 -0.35 -8.02
C LEU A 192 -4.32 -0.08 -9.51
N ALA A 193 -3.38 -0.58 -10.29
CA ALA A 193 -3.42 -0.58 -11.74
C ALA A 193 -3.77 -1.98 -12.24
N VAL A 194 -4.75 -2.10 -13.11
CA VAL A 194 -5.03 -3.33 -13.88
C VAL A 194 -4.28 -3.22 -15.19
N THR A 195 -3.40 -4.17 -15.43
CA THR A 195 -2.62 -4.27 -16.66
C THR A 195 -3.27 -5.27 -17.62
N ARG A 196 -2.89 -5.27 -18.90
CA ARG A 196 -3.46 -6.13 -19.96
C ARG A 196 -3.39 -7.62 -19.67
N ASP A 197 -2.45 -8.05 -18.85
CA ASP A 197 -2.35 -9.41 -18.32
C ASP A 197 -3.33 -9.69 -17.16
N HIS A 198 -4.24 -8.73 -16.90
CA HIS A 198 -5.23 -8.77 -15.81
C HIS A 198 -4.61 -8.89 -14.42
N SER A 199 -3.33 -8.56 -14.26
CA SER A 199 -2.70 -8.48 -12.95
C SER A 199 -3.01 -7.16 -12.27
N GLY A 200 -3.43 -7.21 -11.00
CA GLY A 200 -3.60 -6.04 -10.14
C GLY A 200 -2.25 -5.59 -9.57
N LEU A 201 -1.63 -4.57 -10.15
CA LEU A 201 -0.36 -4.03 -9.67
C LEU A 201 -0.60 -2.85 -8.71
N PRO A 202 -0.16 -2.92 -7.46
CA PRO A 202 -0.31 -1.80 -6.55
C PRO A 202 0.59 -0.64 -6.98
N LEU A 203 -0.06 0.46 -7.36
CA LEU A 203 0.59 1.70 -7.78
C LEU A 203 0.97 2.57 -6.58
N ILE A 204 0.01 2.84 -5.71
CA ILE A 204 0.18 3.64 -4.49
C ILE A 204 -0.47 2.89 -3.34
N LYS A 205 0.25 2.76 -2.23
CA LYS A 205 -0.22 2.06 -1.04
C LYS A 205 -0.25 2.99 0.16
N GLY A 206 -1.21 2.73 1.06
CA GLY A 206 -1.19 3.33 2.39
C GLY A 206 -1.61 4.80 2.42
N LEU A 207 -2.51 5.22 1.53
CA LEU A 207 -3.17 6.52 1.62
C LEU A 207 -4.07 6.54 2.85
N ASP A 208 -4.12 7.67 3.54
CA ASP A 208 -4.81 7.80 4.81
C ASP A 208 -6.32 7.97 4.62
N THR A 209 -6.75 8.55 3.51
CA THR A 209 -8.16 8.85 3.25
C THR A 209 -8.64 8.28 1.91
N LEU A 210 -9.94 7.96 1.87
CA LEU A 210 -10.61 7.57 0.63
C LEU A 210 -10.57 8.70 -0.41
N GLN A 211 -10.69 9.95 0.04
CA GLN A 211 -10.64 11.13 -0.82
C GLN A 211 -9.33 11.20 -1.62
N GLU A 212 -8.19 10.93 -0.98
CA GLU A 212 -6.88 10.91 -1.65
C GLU A 212 -6.81 9.85 -2.74
N ALA A 213 -7.31 8.64 -2.43
CA ALA A 213 -7.28 7.53 -3.36
C ALA A 213 -8.18 7.76 -4.58
N LEU A 214 -9.42 8.20 -4.34
CA LEU A 214 -10.38 8.48 -5.42
C LEU A 214 -9.95 9.67 -6.28
N TRP A 215 -9.39 10.72 -5.66
CA TRP A 215 -8.89 11.86 -6.42
C TRP A 215 -7.73 11.46 -7.35
N LEU A 216 -6.77 10.66 -6.85
CA LEU A 216 -5.66 10.17 -7.67
C LEU A 216 -6.16 9.28 -8.82
N GLU A 217 -7.10 8.39 -8.55
CA GLU A 217 -7.72 7.54 -9.56
C GLU A 217 -8.33 8.39 -10.68
N GLN A 218 -9.21 9.34 -10.34
CA GLN A 218 -9.91 10.21 -11.30
C GLN A 218 -8.93 11.06 -12.13
N GLU A 219 -7.93 11.68 -11.49
CA GLU A 219 -6.96 12.54 -12.20
C GLU A 219 -6.04 11.75 -13.14
N ILE A 220 -5.65 10.54 -12.76
CA ILE A 220 -4.85 9.68 -13.62
C ILE A 220 -5.68 9.19 -14.81
N GLU A 221 -6.91 8.76 -14.58
CA GLU A 221 -7.84 8.32 -15.62
C GLU A 221 -8.13 9.44 -16.63
N GLU A 222 -8.35 10.67 -16.14
CA GLU A 222 -8.56 11.83 -17.00
C GLU A 222 -7.35 12.12 -17.90
N VAL A 223 -6.14 12.14 -17.34
CA VAL A 223 -4.91 12.41 -18.11
C VAL A 223 -4.60 11.31 -19.12
N LEU A 224 -4.89 10.06 -18.75
CA LEU A 224 -4.64 8.90 -19.62
C LEU A 224 -5.80 8.59 -20.58
N ASP A 225 -6.95 9.25 -20.42
CA ASP A 225 -8.18 9.00 -21.20
C ASP A 225 -8.65 7.54 -21.05
N ILE A 226 -8.60 7.05 -19.80
CA ILE A 226 -9.08 5.72 -19.43
C ILE A 226 -10.56 5.84 -19.08
N ARG A 227 -11.39 5.00 -19.70
CA ARG A 227 -12.80 4.92 -19.35
C ARG A 227 -12.97 4.06 -18.08
N ASP A 228 -13.57 4.65 -17.07
CA ASP A 228 -13.84 3.95 -15.82
C ASP A 228 -14.81 2.76 -16.03
N ARG A 229 -14.36 1.57 -15.61
CA ARG A 229 -15.10 0.32 -15.65
C ARG A 229 -15.05 -0.36 -14.28
N PRO A 230 -16.14 -1.04 -13.86
CA PRO A 230 -16.14 -1.76 -12.60
C PRO A 230 -15.10 -2.88 -12.56
N VAL A 231 -14.27 -2.91 -11.52
CA VAL A 231 -13.24 -3.93 -11.31
C VAL A 231 -13.57 -4.79 -10.09
N ALA A 232 -13.23 -6.08 -10.13
CA ALA A 232 -13.37 -6.96 -8.98
C ALA A 232 -12.39 -6.55 -7.86
N GLY A 233 -12.91 -6.37 -6.64
CA GLY A 233 -12.11 -5.90 -5.48
C GLY A 233 -12.05 -4.39 -5.30
N GLU A 234 -12.64 -3.64 -6.21
CA GLU A 234 -12.80 -2.20 -6.09
C GLU A 234 -13.71 -1.83 -4.91
N TYR A 235 -13.33 -0.76 -4.20
CA TYR A 235 -14.20 -0.14 -3.20
C TYR A 235 -15.35 0.60 -3.86
N ARG A 236 -16.58 0.12 -3.64
CA ARG A 236 -17.80 0.67 -4.27
C ARG A 236 -18.59 1.63 -3.37
N GLY A 237 -18.00 2.15 -2.30
CA GLY A 237 -18.76 2.83 -1.26
C GLY A 237 -19.71 1.86 -0.54
N GLU A 238 -19.83 1.95 0.77
CA GLU A 238 -20.95 1.31 1.46
C GLU A 238 -22.21 2.02 0.93
N GLY A 239 -23.03 1.30 0.18
CA GLY A 239 -24.25 1.84 -0.38
C GLY A 239 -25.03 2.52 0.74
N VAL A 240 -25.31 3.79 0.54
CA VAL A 240 -26.40 4.44 1.26
C VAL A 240 -27.64 3.65 0.83
N HIS A 241 -28.02 2.67 1.63
CA HIS A 241 -29.35 2.11 1.60
C HIS A 241 -30.28 3.27 1.91
N GLN A 242 -30.80 3.92 0.87
CA GLN A 242 -31.97 4.73 1.00
C GLN A 242 -33.10 3.80 1.44
N VAL A 243 -33.50 3.98 2.67
CA VAL A 243 -34.76 3.46 3.24
C VAL A 243 -35.91 4.27 2.64
#